data_ff3818fdf7bff98ba05502cb2b966d24
#
_entry.id   ff3818fdf7bff98ba05502cb2b966d24
#
_cell.length_a   1.000
_cell.length_b   1.000
_cell.length_c   1.000
_cell.angle_alpha   90.00
_cell.angle_beta   90.00
_cell.angle_gamma   90.00
#
_symmetry.space_group_name_H-M   'P 1'
#
loop_
_entity.id
_entity.type
_entity.pdbx_description
1 polymer ?
#
loop_
_entity_poly.entity_id
_entity_poly.type
_entity_poly.pdbx_seq_one_letter_code
_entity_poly.pdbx_strand_id
1 'polypeptide(L)'
;MGFGGARVDTIAERAKANKRMIYHYFNSKEALFTAVLEDAYHDIRAAERKLELNKMEPKAAIDALVTFTWRYYLNNPEFLTLVNSENLHKARHIKTSNAIKHDHPSFISVVQGVIDRGVASGVFRSSIDAVQLNITLAAINYYYLTNKYTGSIIFDRDLMDPKRLEERLAFNIDTTQRLMRA
;
A
#
# COMPACT_ATOMS: atom_id res chain seq x y z
N MET A 1 -6.73 -15.06 -2.82
CA MET A 1 -7.90 -15.17 -3.75
C MET A 1 -8.74 -13.92 -3.60
N GLY A 2 -8.86 -12.92 -4.28
CA GLY A 2 -9.71 -11.75 -4.07
C GLY A 2 -11.20 -12.06 -3.88
N PHE A 3 -12.05 -11.05 -3.95
CA PHE A 3 -13.49 -11.18 -3.72
C PHE A 3 -14.16 -12.28 -4.56
N GLY A 4 -13.83 -12.36 -5.87
CA GLY A 4 -14.40 -13.35 -6.80
C GLY A 4 -14.07 -14.80 -6.43
N GLY A 5 -12.86 -15.06 -5.98
CA GLY A 5 -12.40 -16.42 -5.64
C GLY A 5 -12.66 -16.85 -4.20
N ALA A 6 -13.06 -15.94 -3.32
CA ALA A 6 -13.34 -16.25 -1.92
C ALA A 6 -14.72 -16.91 -1.77
N ARG A 7 -14.78 -18.04 -1.04
CA ARG A 7 -16.03 -18.73 -0.69
C ARG A 7 -16.25 -18.60 0.82
N VAL A 8 -17.45 -18.20 1.24
CA VAL A 8 -17.78 -18.02 2.66
C VAL A 8 -17.66 -19.33 3.45
N ASP A 9 -17.92 -20.47 2.81
CA ASP A 9 -17.73 -21.79 3.44
C ASP A 9 -16.26 -22.03 3.80
N THR A 10 -15.33 -21.76 2.87
CA THR A 10 -13.88 -21.90 3.09
C THR A 10 -13.35 -20.89 4.12
N ILE A 11 -13.93 -19.68 4.15
CA ILE A 11 -13.59 -18.67 5.18
C ILE A 11 -14.04 -19.15 6.55
N ALA A 12 -15.27 -19.65 6.67
CA ALA A 12 -15.81 -20.20 7.93
C ALA A 12 -14.96 -21.36 8.46
N GLU A 13 -14.60 -22.30 7.59
CA GLU A 13 -13.74 -23.43 7.93
C GLU A 13 -12.37 -22.97 8.46
N ARG A 14 -11.70 -22.06 7.75
CA ARG A 14 -10.40 -21.51 8.18
C ARG A 14 -10.48 -20.71 9.48
N ALA A 15 -11.55 -19.97 9.66
CA ALA A 15 -11.81 -19.21 10.88
C ALA A 15 -12.29 -20.08 12.05
N LYS A 16 -12.48 -21.40 11.83
CA LYS A 16 -13.11 -22.32 12.80
C LYS A 16 -14.44 -21.75 13.33
N ALA A 17 -15.19 -21.09 12.48
CA ALA A 17 -16.46 -20.45 12.79
C ALA A 17 -17.61 -21.10 12.01
N ASN A 18 -18.83 -20.96 12.51
CA ASN A 18 -20.00 -21.39 11.76
C ASN A 18 -20.34 -20.34 10.69
N LYS A 19 -20.65 -20.78 9.47
CA LYS A 19 -21.09 -19.93 8.37
C LYS A 19 -22.24 -18.99 8.75
N ARG A 20 -23.18 -19.46 9.60
CA ARG A 20 -24.26 -18.62 10.12
C ARG A 20 -23.74 -17.43 10.94
N MET A 21 -22.67 -17.63 11.71
CA MET A 21 -22.04 -16.56 12.48
C MET A 21 -21.46 -15.47 11.57
N ILE A 22 -20.83 -15.86 10.45
CA ILE A 22 -20.30 -14.90 9.48
C ILE A 22 -21.43 -14.03 8.92
N TYR A 23 -22.55 -14.64 8.51
CA TYR A 23 -23.69 -13.87 8.02
C TYR A 23 -24.40 -13.08 9.13
N HIS A 24 -24.38 -13.56 10.36
CA HIS A 24 -24.93 -12.83 11.51
C HIS A 24 -24.14 -11.52 11.77
N TYR A 25 -22.79 -11.56 11.69
CA TYR A 25 -21.95 -10.39 11.93
C TYR A 25 -21.84 -9.45 10.73
N PHE A 26 -21.77 -10.00 9.54
CA PHE A 26 -21.45 -9.21 8.33
C PHE A 26 -22.62 -9.08 7.36
N ASN A 27 -23.76 -9.77 7.60
CA ASN A 27 -24.94 -9.82 6.75
C ASN A 27 -24.73 -10.39 5.34
N SER A 28 -23.64 -10.05 4.65
CA SER A 28 -23.34 -10.48 3.28
C SER A 28 -21.84 -10.71 3.05
N LYS A 29 -21.50 -11.37 1.96
CA LYS A 29 -20.11 -11.51 1.52
C LYS A 29 -19.49 -10.16 1.15
N GLU A 30 -20.27 -9.27 0.55
CA GLU A 30 -19.90 -7.90 0.23
C GLU A 30 -19.52 -7.11 1.49
N ALA A 31 -20.36 -7.16 2.52
CA ALA A 31 -20.09 -6.47 3.79
C ALA A 31 -18.86 -7.05 4.50
N LEU A 32 -18.69 -8.38 4.49
CA LEU A 32 -17.46 -9.01 5.00
C LEU A 32 -16.23 -8.51 4.21
N PHE A 33 -16.30 -8.44 2.88
CA PHE A 33 -15.18 -7.96 2.06
C PHE A 33 -14.87 -6.48 2.33
N THR A 34 -15.90 -5.64 2.50
CA THR A 34 -15.73 -4.24 2.88
C THR A 34 -15.03 -4.12 4.22
N ALA A 35 -15.45 -4.88 5.24
CA ALA A 35 -14.80 -4.87 6.56
C ALA A 35 -13.33 -5.30 6.49
N VAL A 36 -13.00 -6.32 5.68
CA VAL A 36 -11.61 -6.76 5.47
C VAL A 36 -10.78 -5.69 4.75
N LEU A 37 -11.38 -4.97 3.79
CA LEU A 37 -10.70 -3.83 3.14
C LEU A 37 -10.45 -2.70 4.14
N GLU A 38 -11.46 -2.33 4.94
CA GLU A 38 -11.33 -1.29 5.97
C GLU A 38 -10.22 -1.62 6.97
N ASP A 39 -10.17 -2.85 7.44
CA ASP A 39 -9.13 -3.34 8.36
C ASP A 39 -7.74 -3.26 7.71
N ALA A 40 -7.59 -3.73 6.48
CA ALA A 40 -6.33 -3.70 5.75
C ALA A 40 -5.83 -2.26 5.49
N TYR A 41 -6.73 -1.32 5.16
CA TYR A 41 -6.36 0.09 5.00
C TYR A 41 -6.06 0.75 6.34
N HIS A 42 -6.80 0.41 7.39
CA HIS A 42 -6.52 0.90 8.74
C HIS A 42 -5.12 0.47 9.22
N ASP A 43 -4.78 -0.79 9.00
CA ASP A 43 -3.49 -1.39 9.37
C ASP A 43 -2.31 -0.68 8.71
N ILE A 44 -2.34 -0.48 7.38
CA ILE A 44 -1.25 0.24 6.70
C ILE A 44 -1.16 1.69 7.19
N ARG A 45 -2.30 2.39 7.40
CA ARG A 45 -2.31 3.77 7.94
C ARG A 45 -1.77 3.81 9.37
N ALA A 46 -2.12 2.83 10.20
CA ALA A 46 -1.59 2.72 11.57
C ALA A 46 -0.06 2.48 11.58
N ALA A 47 0.43 1.66 10.67
CA ALA A 47 1.85 1.39 10.52
C ALA A 47 2.63 2.61 9.97
N GLU A 48 2.07 3.35 9.02
CA GLU A 48 2.65 4.61 8.50
C GLU A 48 2.75 5.68 9.58
N ARG A 49 1.75 5.84 10.44
CA ARG A 49 1.80 6.79 11.56
C ARG A 49 2.98 6.53 12.50
N LYS A 50 3.38 5.27 12.68
CA LYS A 50 4.53 4.90 13.54
C LYS A 50 5.87 5.33 12.97
N LEU A 51 5.95 5.69 11.69
CA LEU A 51 7.19 6.21 11.09
C LEU A 51 7.55 7.60 11.62
N GLU A 52 6.56 8.36 12.13
CA GLU A 52 6.77 9.72 12.64
C GLU A 52 7.54 10.64 11.67
N LEU A 53 7.20 10.59 10.38
CA LEU A 53 7.88 11.29 9.27
C LEU A 53 8.08 12.80 9.53
N ASN A 54 7.19 13.40 10.31
CA ASN A 54 7.28 14.81 10.70
C ASN A 54 8.46 15.12 11.63
N LYS A 55 9.01 14.12 12.32
CA LYS A 55 10.18 14.25 13.21
C LYS A 55 11.51 13.99 12.51
N MET A 56 11.48 13.51 11.27
CA MET A 56 12.67 13.17 10.49
C MET A 56 13.12 14.34 9.60
N GLU A 57 14.41 14.36 9.26
CA GLU A 57 14.93 15.18 8.16
C GLU A 57 14.22 14.81 6.85
N PRO A 58 13.91 15.79 5.98
CA PRO A 58 13.06 15.55 4.80
C PRO A 58 13.52 14.40 3.91
N LYS A 59 14.81 14.32 3.62
CA LYS A 59 15.37 13.23 2.80
C LYS A 59 15.19 11.88 3.46
N ALA A 60 15.54 11.78 4.75
CA ALA A 60 15.40 10.54 5.52
C ALA A 60 13.94 10.11 5.67
N ALA A 61 13.00 11.06 5.79
CA ALA A 61 11.58 10.78 5.86
C ALA A 61 11.05 10.13 4.57
N ILE A 62 11.49 10.62 3.40
CA ILE A 62 11.13 10.02 2.12
C ILE A 62 11.76 8.63 1.94
N ASP A 63 13.03 8.45 2.31
CA ASP A 63 13.68 7.15 2.26
C ASP A 63 12.99 6.12 3.18
N ALA A 64 12.58 6.56 4.37
CA ALA A 64 11.81 5.76 5.31
C ALA A 64 10.44 5.36 4.74
N LEU A 65 9.74 6.29 4.07
CA LEU A 65 8.45 6.03 3.44
C LEU A 65 8.56 5.03 2.29
N VAL A 66 9.56 5.17 1.40
CA VAL A 66 9.83 4.22 0.31
C VAL A 66 10.12 2.83 0.88
N THR A 67 11.00 2.76 1.87
CA THR A 67 11.41 1.52 2.52
C THR A 67 10.23 0.84 3.22
N PHE A 68 9.43 1.62 3.94
CA PHE A 68 8.23 1.13 4.60
C PHE A 68 7.24 0.54 3.60
N THR A 69 6.89 1.29 2.54
CA THR A 69 5.92 0.85 1.53
C THR A 69 6.37 -0.45 0.87
N TRP A 70 7.67 -0.55 0.51
CA TRP A 70 8.25 -1.76 -0.05
C TRP A 70 8.12 -2.96 0.89
N ARG A 71 8.58 -2.81 2.13
CA ARG A 71 8.56 -3.88 3.12
C ARG A 71 7.14 -4.27 3.54
N TYR A 72 6.25 -3.29 3.65
CA TYR A 72 4.85 -3.56 3.96
C TYR A 72 4.21 -4.44 2.88
N TYR A 73 4.40 -4.11 1.61
CA TYR A 73 3.86 -4.89 0.50
C TYR A 73 4.48 -6.30 0.40
N LEU A 74 5.76 -6.44 0.69
CA LEU A 74 6.43 -7.75 0.75
C LEU A 74 5.86 -8.63 1.86
N ASN A 75 5.63 -8.05 3.03
CA ASN A 75 5.19 -8.78 4.21
C ASN A 75 3.67 -9.00 4.27
N ASN A 76 2.90 -8.24 3.47
CA ASN A 76 1.44 -8.30 3.43
C ASN A 76 0.92 -8.49 1.98
N PRO A 77 1.25 -9.62 1.31
CA PRO A 77 0.84 -9.85 -0.09
C PRO A 77 -0.68 -9.94 -0.25
N GLU A 78 -1.42 -10.25 0.82
CA GLU A 78 -2.89 -10.20 0.85
C GLU A 78 -3.41 -8.78 0.64
N PHE A 79 -2.74 -7.74 1.15
CA PHE A 79 -3.09 -6.34 0.91
C PHE A 79 -3.11 -6.03 -0.60
N LEU A 80 -2.06 -6.44 -1.32
CA LEU A 80 -1.99 -6.26 -2.77
C LEU A 80 -3.11 -7.02 -3.49
N THR A 81 -3.43 -8.22 -3.02
CA THR A 81 -4.53 -9.04 -3.58
C THR A 81 -5.89 -8.37 -3.36
N LEU A 82 -6.12 -7.78 -2.17
CA LEU A 82 -7.36 -7.06 -1.85
C LEU A 82 -7.52 -5.81 -2.73
N VAL A 83 -6.46 -5.00 -2.84
CA VAL A 83 -6.46 -3.79 -3.67
C VAL A 83 -6.70 -4.13 -5.15
N ASN A 84 -6.02 -5.15 -5.69
CA ASN A 84 -6.25 -5.63 -7.05
C ASN A 84 -7.70 -6.07 -7.27
N SER A 85 -8.23 -6.86 -6.33
CA SER A 85 -9.60 -7.34 -6.41
C SER A 85 -10.60 -6.18 -6.41
N GLU A 86 -10.39 -5.17 -5.56
CA GLU A 86 -11.27 -4.03 -5.48
C GLU A 86 -11.23 -3.16 -6.75
N ASN A 87 -10.04 -3.00 -7.35
CA ASN A 87 -9.91 -2.32 -8.65
C ASN A 87 -10.66 -3.05 -9.77
N LEU A 88 -10.61 -4.39 -9.82
CA LEU A 88 -11.40 -5.19 -10.77
C LEU A 88 -12.91 -4.98 -10.57
N HIS A 89 -13.35 -4.70 -9.35
CA HIS A 89 -14.75 -4.39 -9.01
C HIS A 89 -15.07 -2.89 -9.08
N LYS A 90 -14.20 -2.06 -9.70
CA LYS A 90 -14.38 -0.62 -9.92
C LYS A 90 -14.63 0.16 -8.63
N ALA A 91 -13.93 -0.23 -7.56
CA ALA A 91 -13.97 0.39 -6.23
C ALA A 91 -15.38 0.44 -5.59
N ARG A 92 -16.24 -0.53 -5.91
CA ARG A 92 -17.65 -0.49 -5.48
C ARG A 92 -17.83 -0.61 -3.95
N HIS A 93 -16.89 -1.30 -3.28
CA HIS A 93 -16.95 -1.47 -1.82
C HIS A 93 -16.32 -0.26 -1.10
N ILE A 94 -15.21 0.26 -1.60
CA ILE A 94 -14.58 1.48 -1.04
C ILE A 94 -15.48 2.70 -1.17
N LYS A 95 -16.29 2.80 -2.23
CA LYS A 95 -17.24 3.92 -2.42
C LYS A 95 -18.22 4.05 -1.25
N THR A 96 -18.56 2.96 -0.59
CA THR A 96 -19.51 2.93 0.55
C THR A 96 -18.83 3.07 1.91
N SER A 97 -17.50 2.92 1.98
CA SER A 97 -16.73 3.03 3.23
C SER A 97 -16.39 4.49 3.56
N ASN A 98 -16.87 4.95 4.70
CA ASN A 98 -16.48 6.24 5.26
C ASN A 98 -15.13 6.19 5.97
N ALA A 99 -14.77 5.04 6.55
CA ALA A 99 -13.52 4.86 7.27
C ALA A 99 -12.30 5.08 6.35
N ILE A 100 -12.27 4.44 5.18
CA ILE A 100 -11.16 4.58 4.22
C ILE A 100 -11.06 6.02 3.69
N LYS A 101 -12.19 6.70 3.46
CA LYS A 101 -12.20 8.09 2.98
C LYS A 101 -11.66 9.07 4.02
N HIS A 102 -11.82 8.78 5.30
CA HIS A 102 -11.37 9.66 6.39
C HIS A 102 -9.88 9.56 6.71
N ASP A 103 -9.31 8.38 6.62
CA ASP A 103 -7.92 8.14 7.05
C ASP A 103 -6.86 8.61 6.03
N HIS A 104 -7.21 8.66 4.76
CA HIS A 104 -6.24 8.96 3.69
C HIS A 104 -5.79 10.44 3.62
N PRO A 105 -6.66 11.44 3.78
CA PRO A 105 -6.26 12.84 3.73
C PRO A 105 -5.23 13.24 4.78
N SER A 106 -5.30 12.67 5.99
CA SER A 106 -4.35 12.96 7.07
C SER A 106 -2.93 12.50 6.71
N PHE A 107 -2.79 11.36 6.06
CA PHE A 107 -1.50 10.85 5.60
C PHE A 107 -0.89 11.74 4.50
N ILE A 108 -1.68 12.13 3.51
CA ILE A 108 -1.22 13.05 2.44
C ILE A 108 -0.76 14.39 3.03
N SER A 109 -1.45 14.91 4.05
CA SER A 109 -1.03 16.13 4.75
C SER A 109 0.34 15.98 5.43
N VAL A 110 0.64 14.81 6.05
CA VAL A 110 1.96 14.53 6.62
C VAL A 110 3.04 14.51 5.54
N VAL A 111 2.78 13.85 4.41
CA VAL A 111 3.72 13.80 3.27
C VAL A 111 3.96 15.20 2.70
N GLN A 112 2.90 16.01 2.56
CA GLN A 112 3.03 17.41 2.11
C GLN A 112 3.93 18.22 3.07
N GLY A 113 3.76 18.06 4.38
CA GLY A 113 4.61 18.73 5.37
C GLY A 113 6.10 18.33 5.27
N VAL A 114 6.40 17.07 4.90
CA VAL A 114 7.77 16.63 4.62
C VAL A 114 8.31 17.33 3.36
N ILE A 115 7.49 17.40 2.30
CA ILE A 115 7.86 18.08 1.05
C ILE A 115 8.15 19.56 1.32
N ASP A 116 7.27 20.24 2.02
CA ASP A 116 7.38 21.68 2.30
C ASP A 116 8.67 22.00 3.07
N ARG A 117 9.03 21.19 4.08
CA ARG A 117 10.31 21.31 4.80
C ARG A 117 11.52 21.08 3.89
N GLY A 118 11.43 20.08 2.99
CA GLY A 118 12.50 19.80 2.02
C GLY A 118 12.70 20.91 1.00
N VAL A 119 11.63 21.53 0.54
CA VAL A 119 11.67 22.70 -0.35
C VAL A 119 12.25 23.91 0.39
N ALA A 120 11.79 24.18 1.61
CA ALA A 120 12.29 25.30 2.43
C ALA A 120 13.79 25.18 2.75
N SER A 121 14.30 23.95 2.90
CA SER A 121 15.74 23.70 3.13
C SER A 121 16.57 23.59 1.83
N GLY A 122 15.96 23.71 0.65
CA GLY A 122 16.63 23.59 -0.65
C GLY A 122 17.04 22.16 -1.02
N VAL A 123 16.56 21.15 -0.29
CA VAL A 123 16.86 19.72 -0.57
C VAL A 123 15.95 19.17 -1.67
N PHE A 124 14.70 19.64 -1.71
CA PHE A 124 13.73 19.23 -2.71
C PHE A 124 13.40 20.37 -3.67
N ARG A 125 13.17 20.02 -4.93
CA ARG A 125 12.65 20.96 -5.93
C ARG A 125 11.26 21.45 -5.55
N SER A 126 10.91 22.64 -5.96
CA SER A 126 9.55 23.17 -5.85
C SER A 126 8.56 22.38 -6.73
N SER A 127 7.27 22.54 -6.48
CA SER A 127 6.20 21.99 -7.32
C SER A 127 6.05 20.47 -7.27
N ILE A 128 6.37 19.83 -6.13
CA ILE A 128 6.07 18.42 -5.89
C ILE A 128 4.67 18.33 -5.26
N ASP A 129 3.76 17.67 -5.93
CA ASP A 129 2.43 17.35 -5.42
C ASP A 129 2.48 16.07 -4.58
N ALA A 130 2.02 16.12 -3.33
CA ALA A 130 2.06 14.98 -2.40
C ALA A 130 1.23 13.79 -2.86
N VAL A 131 0.10 14.02 -3.56
CA VAL A 131 -0.75 12.95 -4.11
C VAL A 131 -0.01 12.24 -5.25
N GLN A 132 0.57 13.00 -6.18
CA GLN A 132 1.34 12.44 -7.30
C GLN A 132 2.57 11.68 -6.81
N LEU A 133 3.26 12.21 -5.79
CA LEU A 133 4.38 11.50 -5.16
C LEU A 133 3.91 10.18 -4.56
N ASN A 134 2.82 10.19 -3.78
CA ASN A 134 2.30 8.98 -3.16
C ASN A 134 1.87 7.93 -4.20
N ILE A 135 1.22 8.34 -5.30
CA ILE A 135 0.88 7.46 -6.41
C ILE A 135 2.16 6.86 -7.03
N THR A 136 3.19 7.67 -7.24
CA THR A 136 4.46 7.21 -7.81
C THR A 136 5.15 6.20 -6.90
N LEU A 137 5.25 6.49 -5.59
CA LEU A 137 5.83 5.57 -4.61
C LEU A 137 5.06 4.24 -4.55
N ALA A 138 3.74 4.32 -4.54
CA ALA A 138 2.91 3.12 -4.61
C ALA A 138 3.19 2.34 -5.91
N ALA A 139 3.20 2.98 -7.06
CA ALA A 139 3.38 2.34 -8.36
C ALA A 139 4.72 1.61 -8.51
N ILE A 140 5.84 2.25 -8.15
CA ILE A 140 7.18 1.64 -8.29
C ILE A 140 7.39 0.43 -7.36
N ASN A 141 6.72 0.43 -6.20
CA ASN A 141 6.75 -0.69 -5.26
C ASN A 141 5.76 -1.80 -5.66
N TYR A 142 4.56 -1.42 -6.08
CA TYR A 142 3.45 -2.31 -6.38
C TYR A 142 3.68 -3.14 -7.65
N TYR A 143 4.09 -2.51 -8.76
CA TYR A 143 4.26 -3.19 -10.05
C TYR A 143 5.19 -4.38 -9.95
N TYR A 144 6.34 -4.23 -9.30
CA TYR A 144 7.33 -5.29 -9.16
C TYR A 144 6.76 -6.53 -8.47
N LEU A 145 6.02 -6.33 -7.37
CA LEU A 145 5.50 -7.42 -6.56
C LEU A 145 4.24 -8.07 -7.16
N THR A 146 3.40 -7.30 -7.82
CA THR A 146 2.19 -7.83 -8.47
C THR A 146 2.50 -8.57 -9.75
N ASN A 147 3.59 -8.22 -10.43
CA ASN A 147 4.03 -8.85 -11.67
C ASN A 147 5.20 -9.83 -11.48
N LYS A 148 5.49 -10.24 -10.25
CA LYS A 148 6.64 -11.10 -9.92
C LYS A 148 6.72 -12.39 -10.74
N TYR A 149 5.60 -13.03 -11.05
CA TYR A 149 5.58 -14.28 -11.82
C TYR A 149 5.83 -14.04 -13.29
N THR A 150 5.04 -13.17 -13.91
CA THR A 150 5.19 -12.84 -15.34
C THR A 150 6.49 -12.11 -15.62
N GLY A 151 6.87 -11.18 -14.73
CA GLY A 151 8.12 -10.44 -14.82
C GLY A 151 9.35 -11.33 -14.70
N SER A 152 9.32 -12.35 -13.84
CA SER A 152 10.44 -13.29 -13.74
C SER A 152 10.69 -14.03 -15.04
N ILE A 153 9.61 -14.37 -15.78
CA ILE A 153 9.72 -15.02 -17.09
C ILE A 153 10.17 -14.03 -18.17
N ILE A 154 9.51 -12.86 -18.24
CA ILE A 154 9.77 -11.86 -19.29
C ILE A 154 11.23 -11.32 -19.22
N PHE A 155 11.74 -11.10 -18.02
CA PHE A 155 13.07 -10.55 -17.80
C PHE A 155 14.15 -11.62 -17.58
N ASP A 156 13.78 -12.91 -17.66
CA ASP A 156 14.66 -14.05 -17.38
C ASP A 156 15.44 -13.89 -16.06
N ARG A 157 14.68 -13.55 -15.00
CA ARG A 157 15.23 -13.28 -13.68
C ARG A 157 14.24 -13.66 -12.59
N ASP A 158 14.70 -14.35 -11.55
CA ASP A 158 13.88 -14.52 -10.35
C ASP A 158 13.75 -13.18 -9.61
N LEU A 159 12.61 -12.52 -9.79
CA LEU A 159 12.33 -11.24 -9.12
C LEU A 159 12.16 -11.38 -7.60
N MET A 160 11.98 -12.60 -7.08
CA MET A 160 11.83 -12.84 -5.65
C MET A 160 13.11 -13.30 -4.96
N ASP A 161 14.22 -13.41 -5.70
CA ASP A 161 15.54 -13.64 -5.10
C ASP A 161 15.86 -12.54 -4.07
N PRO A 162 16.30 -12.90 -2.84
CA PRO A 162 16.55 -11.93 -1.77
C PRO A 162 17.48 -10.78 -2.16
N LYS A 163 18.56 -11.08 -2.91
CA LYS A 163 19.50 -10.04 -3.37
C LYS A 163 18.82 -9.05 -4.33
N ARG A 164 17.95 -9.55 -5.22
CA ARG A 164 17.21 -8.69 -6.16
C ARG A 164 16.14 -7.85 -5.48
N LEU A 165 15.55 -8.35 -4.41
CA LEU A 165 14.61 -7.55 -3.61
C LEU A 165 15.34 -6.36 -2.96
N GLU A 166 16.55 -6.55 -2.43
CA GLU A 166 17.34 -5.45 -1.87
C GLU A 166 17.86 -4.49 -2.97
N GLU A 167 18.31 -5.02 -4.11
CA GLU A 167 18.69 -4.21 -5.28
C GLU A 167 17.50 -3.35 -5.75
N ARG A 168 16.28 -3.91 -5.75
CA ARG A 168 15.07 -3.16 -6.12
C ARG A 168 14.72 -2.07 -5.11
N LEU A 169 14.83 -2.34 -3.83
CA LEU A 169 14.62 -1.33 -2.80
C LEU A 169 15.61 -0.16 -2.98
N ALA A 170 16.90 -0.45 -3.13
CA ALA A 170 17.92 0.56 -3.36
C ALA A 170 17.62 1.39 -4.61
N PHE A 171 17.20 0.75 -5.70
CA PHE A 171 16.81 1.42 -6.95
C PHE A 171 15.58 2.32 -6.75
N ASN A 172 14.57 1.89 -5.97
CA ASN A 172 13.37 2.68 -5.69
C ASN A 172 13.72 3.93 -4.87
N ILE A 173 14.62 3.81 -3.89
CA ILE A 173 15.11 4.93 -3.08
C ILE A 173 15.86 5.93 -3.97
N ASP A 174 16.85 5.49 -4.76
CA ASP A 174 17.62 6.35 -5.67
C ASP A 174 16.71 7.06 -6.67
N THR A 175 15.77 6.33 -7.28
CA THR A 175 14.80 6.89 -8.23
C THR A 175 13.96 8.00 -7.59
N THR A 176 13.47 7.77 -6.37
CA THR A 176 12.67 8.76 -5.65
C THR A 176 13.50 9.98 -5.29
N GLN A 177 14.73 9.80 -4.81
CA GLN A 177 15.63 10.89 -4.49
C GLN A 177 15.94 11.77 -5.72
N ARG A 178 16.20 11.15 -6.87
CA ARG A 178 16.42 11.89 -8.13
C ARG A 178 15.18 12.64 -8.59
N LEU A 179 13.99 12.03 -8.44
CA LEU A 179 12.71 12.69 -8.76
C LEU A 179 12.49 13.97 -7.95
N MET A 180 12.91 13.95 -6.68
CA MET A 180 12.62 15.03 -5.73
C MET A 180 13.72 16.09 -5.63
N ARG A 181 14.91 15.78 -6.08
CA ARG A 181 16.10 16.65 -5.95
C ARG A 181 15.87 18.04 -6.56
N ALA A 182 16.34 19.08 -5.85
CA ALA A 182 16.42 20.46 -6.33
C ALA A 182 17.44 20.62 -7.47
#